data_c1f333afc18e69c12c844ce5316f3b54
#
_entry.id   c1f333afc18e69c12c844ce5316f3b54
#
_cell.length_a   1.000
_cell.length_b   1.000
_cell.length_c   1.000
_cell.angle_alpha   90.00
_cell.angle_beta   90.00
_cell.angle_gamma   90.00
#
_symmetry.space_group_name_H-M   'P 1'
#
loop_
_entity.id
_entity.type
_entity.pdbx_description
1 polymer ?
#
loop_
_entity_poly.entity_id
_entity_poly.type
_entity_poly.pdbx_seq_one_letter_code
_entity_poly.pdbx_strand_id
1 'polypeptide(L)'
;MDGTQREFIRQVLDSATDLTLATIRPDGYPQATTVSFACRGIDLYVGIGRHSQKADNIRHNDRVSMTINLPYRDWREIRGLSMSGHAELLEDPQEVETARACLEARFPQVSEWVGPDMAAEVVFLRIRPMLVSLIDYSKGFGHTELVS
;
A
#
# COMPACT_ATOMS: atom_id res chain seq x y z
N MET A 1 3.76 -18.19 8.18
CA MET A 1 3.75 -17.96 6.71
C MET A 1 4.79 -18.88 6.08
N ASP A 2 4.36 -19.74 5.16
CA ASP A 2 5.28 -20.63 4.47
C ASP A 2 5.88 -19.96 3.21
N GLY A 3 6.81 -20.68 2.55
CA GLY A 3 7.51 -20.14 1.37
C GLY A 3 6.60 -19.90 0.18
N THR A 4 5.57 -20.71 0.01
CA THR A 4 4.59 -20.56 -1.08
C THR A 4 3.76 -19.30 -0.87
N GLN A 5 3.35 -19.03 0.34
CA GLN A 5 2.58 -17.84 0.70
C GLN A 5 3.42 -16.57 0.52
N ARG A 6 4.68 -16.59 0.95
CA ARG A 6 5.59 -15.46 0.73
C ARG A 6 5.80 -15.17 -0.75
N GLU A 7 5.98 -16.20 -1.55
CA GLU A 7 6.17 -16.05 -2.99
C GLU A 7 4.92 -15.46 -3.66
N PHE A 8 3.73 -15.90 -3.24
CA PHE A 8 2.48 -15.34 -3.75
C PHE A 8 2.38 -13.85 -3.45
N ILE A 9 2.66 -13.45 -2.21
CA ILE A 9 2.64 -12.04 -1.79
C ILE A 9 3.63 -11.25 -2.63
N ARG A 10 4.86 -11.75 -2.78
CA ARG A 10 5.89 -11.07 -3.54
C ARG A 10 5.47 -10.88 -5.01
N GLN A 11 4.91 -11.90 -5.62
CA GLN A 11 4.45 -11.81 -7.01
C GLN A 11 3.37 -10.76 -7.19
N VAL A 12 2.41 -10.70 -6.28
CA VAL A 12 1.35 -9.69 -6.36
C VAL A 12 1.93 -8.28 -6.17
N LEU A 13 2.77 -8.10 -5.16
CA LEU A 13 3.40 -6.79 -4.88
C LEU A 13 4.27 -6.33 -6.04
N ASP A 14 5.03 -7.22 -6.66
CA ASP A 14 5.92 -6.86 -7.77
C ASP A 14 5.16 -6.57 -9.07
N SER A 15 4.01 -7.20 -9.26
CA SER A 15 3.23 -7.06 -10.49
C SER A 15 2.29 -5.88 -10.50
N ALA A 16 1.82 -5.44 -9.33
CA ALA A 16 0.88 -4.32 -9.21
C ALA A 16 1.63 -3.01 -9.06
N THR A 17 1.02 -1.92 -9.53
CA THR A 17 1.57 -0.56 -9.36
C THR A 17 0.74 0.26 -8.39
N ASP A 18 -0.54 -0.07 -8.24
CA ASP A 18 -1.48 0.69 -7.42
C ASP A 18 -2.10 -0.21 -6.36
N LEU A 19 -2.50 0.41 -5.27
CA LEU A 19 -3.33 -0.21 -4.25
C LEU A 19 -4.49 0.70 -3.91
N THR A 20 -5.56 0.14 -3.39
CA THR A 20 -6.63 0.91 -2.78
C THR A 20 -6.35 1.00 -1.29
N LEU A 21 -6.29 2.23 -0.79
CA LEU A 21 -6.00 2.52 0.62
C LEU A 21 -7.28 3.02 1.29
N ALA A 22 -7.73 2.31 2.31
CA ALA A 22 -8.85 2.71 3.14
C ALA A 22 -8.35 3.27 4.46
N THR A 23 -8.84 4.44 4.82
CA THR A 23 -8.53 5.15 6.05
C THR A 23 -9.81 5.50 6.78
N ILE A 24 -9.72 5.88 8.04
CA ILE A 24 -10.88 6.19 8.88
C ILE A 24 -10.89 7.69 9.18
N ARG A 25 -11.95 8.37 8.74
CA ARG A 25 -12.13 9.80 9.02
C ARG A 25 -12.36 10.02 10.52
N PRO A 26 -12.05 11.23 11.03
CA PRO A 26 -12.32 11.55 12.44
C PRO A 26 -13.79 11.34 12.84
N ASP A 27 -14.74 11.46 11.90
CA ASP A 27 -16.15 11.19 12.15
C ASP A 27 -16.51 9.71 12.10
N GLY A 28 -15.51 8.83 11.90
CA GLY A 28 -15.70 7.38 11.82
C GLY A 28 -16.05 6.86 10.45
N TYR A 29 -16.25 7.72 9.47
CA TYR A 29 -16.61 7.29 8.12
C TYR A 29 -15.37 6.76 7.40
N PRO A 30 -15.45 5.60 6.73
CA PRO A 30 -14.31 5.09 5.95
C PRO A 30 -14.14 5.85 4.65
N GLN A 31 -12.89 6.04 4.23
CA GLN A 31 -12.53 6.65 2.96
C GLN A 31 -11.57 5.73 2.21
N ALA A 32 -11.81 5.48 0.93
CA ALA A 32 -10.96 4.63 0.12
C ALA A 32 -10.51 5.39 -1.13
N THR A 33 -9.22 5.35 -1.42
CA THR A 33 -8.64 5.97 -2.61
C THR A 33 -7.57 5.07 -3.20
N THR A 34 -7.29 5.24 -4.49
CA THR A 34 -6.23 4.51 -5.18
C THR A 34 -4.95 5.32 -5.14
N VAL A 35 -3.84 4.67 -4.79
CA VAL A 35 -2.52 5.30 -4.72
C VAL A 35 -1.47 4.38 -5.33
N SER A 36 -0.44 4.97 -5.91
CA SER A 36 0.74 4.22 -6.35
C SER A 36 1.57 3.85 -5.13
N PHE A 37 2.24 2.72 -5.19
CA PHE A 37 3.04 2.24 -4.06
C PHE A 37 4.35 1.60 -4.50
N ALA A 38 5.31 1.60 -3.60
CA ALA A 38 6.50 0.77 -3.68
C ALA A 38 6.57 -0.06 -2.41
N CYS A 39 7.44 -1.05 -2.38
CA CYS A 39 7.57 -1.91 -1.21
C CYS A 39 9.03 -2.25 -0.92
N ARG A 40 9.28 -2.59 0.33
CA ARG A 40 10.55 -3.14 0.78
C ARG A 40 10.20 -4.27 1.75
N GLY A 41 10.45 -5.52 1.30
CA GLY A 41 9.84 -6.65 1.98
C GLY A 41 8.32 -6.57 1.81
N ILE A 42 7.58 -6.56 2.91
CA ILE A 42 6.13 -6.36 2.90
C ILE A 42 5.72 -4.97 3.39
N ASP A 43 6.66 -4.14 3.79
CA ASP A 43 6.36 -2.74 4.12
C ASP A 43 6.07 -1.99 2.82
N LEU A 44 5.02 -1.18 2.85
CA LEU A 44 4.55 -0.44 1.70
C LEU A 44 4.85 1.05 1.88
N TYR A 45 5.29 1.70 0.82
CA TYR A 45 5.55 3.13 0.80
C TYR A 45 4.64 3.84 -0.18
N VAL A 46 4.06 4.95 0.25
CA VAL A 46 3.11 5.74 -0.53
C VAL A 46 3.41 7.22 -0.30
N GLY A 47 3.36 8.02 -1.37
CA GLY A 47 3.43 9.47 -1.25
C GLY A 47 2.02 10.06 -1.35
N ILE A 48 1.66 10.93 -0.41
CA ILE A 48 0.34 11.59 -0.40
C ILE A 48 0.50 13.08 -0.14
N GLY A 49 -0.55 13.85 -0.46
CA GLY A 49 -0.59 15.26 -0.09
C GLY A 49 -0.53 15.42 1.42
N ARG A 50 0.35 16.28 1.90
CA ARG A 50 0.54 16.52 3.34
C ARG A 50 -0.73 17.03 4.00
N HIS A 51 -1.55 17.77 3.27
CA HIS A 51 -2.79 18.36 3.76
C HIS A 51 -4.04 17.64 3.25
N SER A 52 -3.88 16.44 2.70
CA SER A 52 -5.01 15.65 2.19
C SER A 52 -5.85 15.10 3.34
N GLN A 53 -7.08 14.71 3.00
CA GLN A 53 -7.96 14.05 3.98
C GLN A 53 -7.33 12.75 4.49
N LYS A 54 -6.64 12.00 3.62
CA LYS A 54 -5.93 10.78 4.02
C LYS A 54 -4.90 11.05 5.11
N ALA A 55 -4.12 12.10 4.95
CA ALA A 55 -3.11 12.48 5.95
C ALA A 55 -3.75 12.80 7.29
N ASP A 56 -4.83 13.58 7.28
CA ASP A 56 -5.59 13.89 8.50
C ASP A 56 -6.16 12.62 9.13
N ASN A 57 -6.74 11.75 8.32
CA ASN A 57 -7.30 10.49 8.81
C ASN A 57 -6.26 9.67 9.56
N ILE A 58 -5.06 9.54 8.95
CA ILE A 58 -3.98 8.74 9.53
C ILE A 58 -3.43 9.37 10.81
N ARG A 59 -3.38 10.70 10.88
CA ARG A 59 -2.98 11.40 12.11
C ARG A 59 -3.92 11.10 13.28
N HIS A 60 -5.21 10.93 13.00
CA HIS A 60 -6.21 10.62 14.02
C HIS A 60 -6.30 9.12 14.31
N ASN A 61 -6.13 8.29 13.29
CA ASN A 61 -6.26 6.84 13.42
C ASN A 61 -5.33 6.18 12.41
N ASP A 62 -4.30 5.52 12.90
CA ASP A 62 -3.27 4.92 12.07
C ASP A 62 -3.67 3.56 11.46
N ARG A 63 -4.85 3.05 11.80
CA ARG A 63 -5.36 1.79 11.26
C ARG A 63 -5.82 2.00 9.83
N VAL A 64 -5.32 1.14 8.94
CA VAL A 64 -5.64 1.21 7.51
C VAL A 64 -5.92 -0.18 6.97
N SER A 65 -6.65 -0.22 5.86
CA SER A 65 -6.83 -1.44 5.09
C SER A 65 -6.42 -1.18 3.66
N MET A 66 -5.92 -2.21 2.99
CA MET A 66 -5.46 -2.10 1.61
C MET A 66 -5.93 -3.30 0.81
N THR A 67 -6.23 -3.06 -0.47
CA THR A 67 -6.40 -4.13 -1.44
C THR A 67 -5.48 -3.90 -2.63
N ILE A 68 -4.90 -5.00 -3.13
CA ILE A 68 -4.09 -5.00 -4.33
C ILE A 68 -4.64 -6.10 -5.23
N ASN A 69 -5.06 -5.75 -6.44
CA ASN A 69 -5.66 -6.68 -7.36
C ASN A 69 -4.85 -6.71 -8.67
N LEU A 70 -4.62 -7.92 -9.18
CA LEU A 70 -4.02 -8.07 -10.49
C LEU A 70 -5.11 -8.07 -11.56
N PRO A 71 -4.82 -7.59 -12.78
CA PRO A 71 -5.78 -7.67 -13.88
C PRO A 71 -6.16 -9.12 -14.16
N TYR A 72 -7.40 -9.35 -14.59
CA TYR A 72 -7.88 -10.67 -14.94
C TYR A 72 -8.88 -10.58 -16.12
N ARG A 73 -9.01 -11.65 -16.86
CA ARG A 73 -10.00 -11.80 -17.94
C ARG A 73 -11.10 -12.77 -17.55
N ASP A 74 -10.74 -13.82 -16.81
CA ASP A 74 -11.65 -14.85 -16.31
C ASP A 74 -11.54 -14.86 -14.79
N TRP A 75 -12.63 -15.15 -14.10
CA TRP A 75 -12.62 -15.14 -12.63
C TRP A 75 -11.65 -16.16 -12.03
N ARG A 76 -11.30 -17.20 -12.74
CA ARG A 76 -10.30 -18.18 -12.28
C ARG A 76 -8.89 -17.60 -12.23
N GLU A 77 -8.67 -16.44 -12.88
CA GLU A 77 -7.39 -15.74 -12.87
C GLU A 77 -7.31 -14.70 -11.75
N ILE A 78 -8.39 -14.48 -10.99
CA ILE A 78 -8.41 -13.46 -9.93
C ILE A 78 -7.37 -13.80 -8.88
N ARG A 79 -6.44 -12.87 -8.68
CA ARG A 79 -5.38 -12.94 -7.68
C ARG A 79 -5.16 -11.57 -7.08
N GLY A 80 -5.00 -11.53 -5.77
CA GLY A 80 -4.77 -10.27 -5.10
C GLY A 80 -4.52 -10.45 -3.61
N LEU A 81 -4.44 -9.32 -2.92
CA LEU A 81 -4.22 -9.26 -1.49
C LEU A 81 -5.25 -8.33 -0.87
N SER A 82 -5.74 -8.71 0.30
CA SER A 82 -6.49 -7.82 1.17
C SER A 82 -5.75 -7.78 2.50
N MET A 83 -5.41 -6.58 2.96
CA MET A 83 -4.51 -6.42 4.10
C MET A 83 -5.07 -5.40 5.08
N SER A 84 -4.72 -5.56 6.33
CA SER A 84 -4.89 -4.52 7.34
C SER A 84 -3.56 -4.27 8.03
N GLY A 85 -3.36 -3.06 8.52
CA GLY A 85 -2.11 -2.70 9.15
C GLY A 85 -2.15 -1.29 9.72
N HIS A 86 -0.97 -0.76 9.99
CA HIS A 86 -0.79 0.58 10.53
C HIS A 86 0.00 1.42 9.54
N ALA A 87 -0.42 2.67 9.37
CA ALA A 87 0.27 3.66 8.55
C ALA A 87 0.94 4.69 9.43
N GLU A 88 2.15 5.07 9.05
CA GLU A 88 2.93 6.09 9.75
C GLU A 88 3.34 7.16 8.76
N LEU A 89 3.09 8.43 9.13
CA LEU A 89 3.60 9.57 8.37
C LEU A 89 5.07 9.75 8.73
N LEU A 90 5.94 9.59 7.75
CA LEU A 90 7.38 9.61 7.97
C LEU A 90 7.89 11.05 8.10
N GLU A 91 8.60 11.34 9.19
CA GLU A 91 9.22 12.62 9.43
C GLU A 91 10.75 12.52 9.61
N ASP A 92 11.25 11.35 10.03
CA ASP A 92 12.69 11.13 10.16
C ASP A 92 13.37 11.23 8.79
N PRO A 93 14.40 12.07 8.62
CA PRO A 93 15.03 12.28 7.30
C PRO A 93 15.54 11.00 6.64
N GLN A 94 16.05 10.06 7.41
CA GLN A 94 16.56 8.80 6.87
C GLN A 94 15.43 7.89 6.39
N GLU A 95 14.32 7.82 7.13
CA GLU A 95 13.15 7.06 6.74
C GLU A 95 12.46 7.68 5.52
N VAL A 96 12.40 9.00 5.46
CA VAL A 96 11.86 9.73 4.31
C VAL A 96 12.69 9.41 3.06
N GLU A 97 14.02 9.41 3.18
CA GLU A 97 14.90 9.10 2.06
C GLU A 97 14.74 7.66 1.60
N THR A 98 14.58 6.72 2.52
CA THR A 98 14.32 5.32 2.16
C THR A 98 13.02 5.18 1.37
N ALA A 99 11.94 5.83 1.82
CA ALA A 99 10.65 5.81 1.12
C ALA A 99 10.77 6.44 -0.28
N ARG A 100 11.43 7.61 -0.35
CA ARG A 100 11.63 8.31 -1.63
C ARG A 100 12.41 7.44 -2.61
N ALA A 101 13.50 6.80 -2.14
CA ALA A 101 14.34 5.96 -3.00
C ALA A 101 13.58 4.74 -3.52
N CYS A 102 12.77 4.10 -2.68
CA CYS A 102 11.95 2.96 -3.09
C CYS A 102 10.92 3.36 -4.15
N LEU A 103 10.27 4.50 -3.96
CA LEU A 103 9.28 5.01 -4.92
C LEU A 103 9.95 5.42 -6.23
N GLU A 104 11.10 6.09 -6.17
CA GLU A 104 11.83 6.51 -7.36
C GLU A 104 12.34 5.32 -8.18
N ALA A 105 12.81 4.27 -7.52
CA ALA A 105 13.27 3.07 -8.21
C ALA A 105 12.16 2.41 -9.01
N ARG A 106 10.93 2.46 -8.49
CA ARG A 106 9.77 1.87 -9.15
C ARG A 106 9.11 2.85 -10.13
N PHE A 107 9.10 4.13 -9.80
CA PHE A 107 8.48 5.20 -10.59
C PHE A 107 9.51 6.30 -10.81
N PRO A 108 10.37 6.21 -11.85
CA PRO A 108 11.41 7.23 -12.07
C PRO A 108 10.86 8.65 -12.20
N GLN A 109 9.59 8.80 -12.63
CA GLN A 109 8.93 10.09 -12.75
C GLN A 109 8.61 10.77 -11.41
N VAL A 110 8.81 10.08 -10.29
CA VAL A 110 8.58 10.66 -8.95
C VAL A 110 9.34 11.96 -8.77
N SER A 111 10.60 12.02 -9.27
CA SER A 111 11.42 13.22 -9.13
C SER A 111 10.88 14.44 -9.87
N GLU A 112 10.03 14.22 -10.89
CA GLU A 112 9.38 15.30 -11.63
C GLU A 112 8.19 15.89 -10.84
N TRP A 113 7.54 15.06 -10.03
CA TRP A 113 6.34 15.44 -9.27
C TRP A 113 6.67 15.79 -7.82
N VAL A 114 7.72 15.19 -7.26
CA VAL A 114 8.10 15.33 -5.86
C VAL A 114 9.57 15.72 -5.78
N GLY A 115 9.87 16.93 -6.22
CA GLY A 115 11.23 17.51 -6.09
C GLY A 115 11.44 18.11 -4.70
N PRO A 116 12.64 18.68 -4.45
CA PRO A 116 12.93 19.33 -3.17
C PRO A 116 11.95 20.44 -2.81
N ASP A 117 11.41 21.12 -3.81
CA ASP A 117 10.44 22.21 -3.63
C ASP A 117 9.08 21.72 -3.15
N MET A 118 8.80 20.42 -3.28
CA MET A 118 7.52 19.83 -2.91
C MET A 118 7.52 19.19 -1.52
N ALA A 119 8.63 19.30 -0.79
CA ALA A 119 8.76 18.67 0.53
C ALA A 119 7.70 19.15 1.53
N ALA A 120 7.21 20.39 1.38
CA ALA A 120 6.15 20.92 2.22
C ALA A 120 4.76 20.45 1.83
N GLU A 121 4.60 19.94 0.59
CA GLU A 121 3.31 19.54 0.03
C GLU A 121 3.08 18.03 0.05
N VAL A 122 4.14 17.24 0.18
CA VAL A 122 4.07 15.77 0.12
C VAL A 122 4.63 15.18 1.40
N VAL A 123 3.95 14.17 1.90
CA VAL A 123 4.44 13.34 2.99
C VAL A 123 4.44 11.87 2.55
N PHE A 124 5.44 11.13 2.96
CA PHE A 124 5.51 9.70 2.69
C PHE A 124 4.93 8.92 3.84
N LEU A 125 4.20 7.85 3.50
CA LEU A 125 3.67 6.88 4.45
C LEU A 125 4.50 5.61 4.38
N ARG A 126 4.74 5.01 5.54
CA ARG A 126 5.10 3.60 5.62
C ARG A 126 3.90 2.85 6.19
N ILE A 127 3.47 1.83 5.46
CA ILE A 127 2.37 0.97 5.90
C ILE A 127 2.96 -0.39 6.25
N ARG A 128 2.71 -0.86 7.48
CA ARG A 128 3.14 -2.17 7.95
C ARG A 128 1.93 -3.08 8.03
N PRO A 129 1.79 -4.02 7.08
CA PRO A 129 0.70 -4.99 7.13
C PRO A 129 0.87 -5.90 8.36
N MET A 130 -0.25 -6.16 9.03
CA MET A 130 -0.29 -7.05 10.19
C MET A 130 -1.06 -8.33 9.86
N LEU A 131 -2.03 -8.23 8.97
CA LEU A 131 -2.88 -9.33 8.57
C LEU A 131 -3.02 -9.28 7.05
N VAL A 132 -2.81 -10.41 6.39
CA VAL A 132 -2.84 -10.50 4.93
C VAL A 132 -3.74 -11.66 4.53
N SER A 133 -4.74 -11.37 3.68
CA SER A 133 -5.54 -12.40 3.01
C SER A 133 -5.02 -12.55 1.60
N LEU A 134 -4.62 -13.77 1.26
CA LEU A 134 -4.24 -14.15 -0.10
C LEU A 134 -5.50 -14.55 -0.86
N ILE A 135 -5.78 -13.85 -1.94
CA ILE A 135 -6.96 -14.11 -2.78
C ILE A 135 -6.49 -14.82 -4.03
N ASP A 136 -6.92 -16.06 -4.24
CA ASP A 136 -6.50 -16.87 -5.39
C ASP A 136 -7.64 -17.75 -5.87
N TYR A 137 -8.37 -17.26 -6.86
CA TYR A 137 -9.53 -17.98 -7.40
C TYR A 137 -9.15 -19.15 -8.32
N SER A 138 -7.86 -19.31 -8.65
CA SER A 138 -7.41 -20.52 -9.35
C SER A 138 -7.57 -21.77 -8.48
N LYS A 139 -7.65 -21.59 -7.17
CA LYS A 139 -7.88 -22.66 -6.20
C LYS A 139 -9.35 -22.87 -5.85
N GLY A 140 -10.25 -22.12 -6.46
CA GLY A 140 -11.69 -22.18 -6.26
C GLY A 140 -12.32 -20.80 -6.14
N PHE A 141 -13.59 -20.69 -6.46
CA PHE A 141 -14.32 -19.42 -6.38
C PHE A 141 -14.31 -18.90 -4.94
N GLY A 142 -13.85 -17.68 -4.77
CA GLY A 142 -13.79 -17.04 -3.45
C GLY A 142 -12.67 -17.57 -2.54
N HIS A 143 -11.73 -18.37 -3.06
CA HIS A 143 -10.68 -18.94 -2.22
C HIS A 143 -9.78 -17.87 -1.64
N THR A 144 -9.65 -17.86 -0.32
CA THR A 144 -8.76 -16.95 0.41
C THR A 144 -8.00 -17.71 1.48
N GLU A 145 -6.78 -17.27 1.74
CA GLU A 145 -5.96 -17.79 2.84
C GLU A 145 -5.51 -16.63 3.72
N LEU A 146 -5.73 -16.74 5.02
CA LEU A 146 -5.34 -15.71 5.97
C LEU A 146 -3.95 -16.02 6.52
N VAL A 147 -3.08 -15.02 6.50
CA VAL A 147 -1.73 -15.10 7.06
C VAL A 147 -1.48 -13.91 7.98
N SER A 148 -0.75 -14.15 9.05
CA SER A 148 -0.39 -13.11 10.01
C SER A 148 1.11 -13.06 10.26
#